data_c3687a73cb3d3a396def58e89bb9d10a
#
_entry.id   c3687a73cb3d3a396def58e89bb9d10a
#
_cell.length_a   1.000
_cell.length_b   1.000
_cell.length_c   1.000
_cell.angle_alpha   90.00
_cell.angle_beta   90.00
_cell.angle_gamma   90.00
#
_symmetry.space_group_name_H-M   'P 1'
#
loop_
_entity.id
_entity.type
_entity.pdbx_description
1 polymer ?
#
loop_
_entity_poly.entity_id
_entity_poly.type
_entity_poly.pdbx_seq_one_letter_code
_entity_poly.pdbx_strand_id
1 'polypeptide(L)'
;MKLITFSLWGDNPKYTVGAIRNAELAPTIYPGWKCRFYVGTSVPNPIVWQLEAFEHVEVVMMDVPGDWTGMFWRFYPASEPDVEVMVSRDTDCRLGAREKAAVDEWMAADKGFHIMRDHPHHGFPILGGMWGAKKGAFPTMREAIDDWSKTDAYGTDYEFFANVVLPALENEDVMVHDEFFVKREFPTPREGLEFVGEVYDESENNIEDHTRVLKNFLKNKIKK
;
A
#
# COMPACT_ATOMS: atom_id res chain seq x y z
N MET A 1 13.79 -9.19 -7.39
CA MET A 1 13.94 -8.15 -6.32
C MET A 1 12.67 -8.06 -5.49
N LYS A 2 12.76 -7.51 -4.24
CA LYS A 2 11.59 -7.26 -3.36
C LYS A 2 11.33 -5.77 -3.31
N LEU A 3 10.09 -5.35 -3.56
CA LEU A 3 9.73 -3.94 -3.70
C LEU A 3 8.62 -3.51 -2.74
N ILE A 4 8.75 -2.30 -2.20
CA ILE A 4 7.66 -1.52 -1.63
C ILE A 4 7.36 -0.43 -2.67
N THR A 5 6.14 -0.36 -3.16
CA THR A 5 5.81 0.48 -4.32
C THR A 5 4.84 1.59 -3.94
N PHE A 6 5.12 2.79 -4.44
CA PHE A 6 4.37 4.01 -4.15
C PHE A 6 4.09 4.77 -5.44
N SER A 7 2.97 5.50 -5.48
CA SER A 7 2.71 6.55 -6.46
C SER A 7 2.77 7.91 -5.78
N LEU A 8 3.34 8.90 -6.46
CA LEU A 8 3.46 10.27 -5.94
C LEU A 8 3.23 11.27 -7.08
N TRP A 9 2.31 12.22 -6.89
CA TRP A 9 2.06 13.34 -7.79
C TRP A 9 1.62 14.57 -6.99
N GLY A 10 1.71 15.75 -7.61
CA GLY A 10 1.40 17.01 -6.97
C GLY A 10 2.44 17.44 -5.93
N ASP A 11 2.14 18.51 -5.22
CA ASP A 11 3.02 19.15 -4.25
C ASP A 11 2.47 19.16 -2.82
N ASN A 12 1.35 18.45 -2.58
CA ASN A 12 0.73 18.42 -1.26
C ASN A 12 1.69 17.81 -0.22
N PRO A 13 2.05 18.56 0.84
CA PRO A 13 3.01 18.13 1.84
C PRO A 13 2.67 16.81 2.53
N LYS A 14 1.39 16.52 2.72
CA LYS A 14 0.93 15.25 3.28
C LYS A 14 1.55 14.04 2.56
N TYR A 15 1.59 14.08 1.21
CA TYR A 15 2.12 12.99 0.39
C TYR A 15 3.62 13.09 0.15
N THR A 16 4.15 14.31 -0.06
CA THR A 16 5.57 14.49 -0.36
C THR A 16 6.45 14.26 0.87
N VAL A 17 6.06 14.76 2.04
CA VAL A 17 6.73 14.44 3.31
C VAL A 17 6.58 12.94 3.62
N GLY A 18 5.38 12.39 3.46
CA GLY A 18 5.15 10.97 3.69
C GLY A 18 5.98 10.04 2.81
N ALA A 19 6.23 10.43 1.55
CA ALA A 19 7.13 9.68 0.67
C ALA A 19 8.56 9.61 1.24
N ILE A 20 9.11 10.75 1.69
CA ILE A 20 10.43 10.81 2.32
C ILE A 20 10.46 9.99 3.61
N ARG A 21 9.43 10.11 4.47
CA ARG A 21 9.36 9.36 5.73
C ARG A 21 9.30 7.85 5.50
N ASN A 22 8.57 7.38 4.50
CA ASN A 22 8.55 5.96 4.15
C ASN A 22 9.91 5.48 3.61
N ALA A 23 10.61 6.30 2.84
CA ALA A 23 11.98 6.00 2.41
C ALA A 23 12.95 5.90 3.61
N GLU A 24 12.82 6.78 4.61
CA GLU A 24 13.62 6.72 5.85
C GLU A 24 13.31 5.48 6.70
N LEU A 25 12.05 5.06 6.79
CA LEU A 25 11.61 3.92 7.58
C LEU A 25 11.98 2.57 6.96
N ALA A 26 11.99 2.49 5.62
CA ALA A 26 12.14 1.24 4.90
C ALA A 26 13.37 0.40 5.29
N PRO A 27 14.58 0.93 5.47
CA PRO A 27 15.73 0.10 5.88
C PRO A 27 15.56 -0.60 7.22
N THR A 28 14.82 0.01 8.13
CA THR A 28 14.55 -0.54 9.47
C THR A 28 13.40 -1.53 9.45
N ILE A 29 12.30 -1.20 8.78
CA ILE A 29 11.09 -2.02 8.79
C ILE A 29 11.18 -3.16 7.76
N TYR A 30 11.74 -2.90 6.58
CA TYR A 30 11.86 -3.85 5.48
C TYR A 30 13.34 -4.03 5.04
N PRO A 31 14.22 -4.53 5.92
CA PRO A 31 15.64 -4.68 5.57
C PRO A 31 15.81 -5.54 4.31
N GLY A 32 16.62 -5.05 3.37
CA GLY A 32 16.89 -5.71 2.08
C GLY A 32 15.81 -5.56 1.01
N TRP A 33 14.74 -4.78 1.25
CA TRP A 33 13.79 -4.38 0.23
C TRP A 33 14.18 -3.02 -0.36
N LYS A 34 13.71 -2.74 -1.59
CA LYS A 34 13.80 -1.43 -2.22
C LYS A 34 12.45 -0.74 -2.20
N CYS A 35 12.46 0.58 -2.04
CA CYS A 35 11.30 1.42 -2.32
C CYS A 35 11.35 1.84 -3.78
N ARG A 36 10.24 1.68 -4.50
CA ARG A 36 10.08 2.25 -5.85
C ARG A 36 8.96 3.28 -5.83
N PHE A 37 9.32 4.52 -6.16
CA PHE A 37 8.37 5.62 -6.29
C PHE A 37 8.14 5.93 -7.76
N TYR A 38 6.88 5.83 -8.20
CA TYR A 38 6.43 6.33 -9.49
C TYR A 38 6.02 7.78 -9.30
N VAL A 39 6.73 8.69 -9.94
CA VAL A 39 6.69 10.13 -9.63
C VAL A 39 6.22 10.92 -10.83
N GLY A 40 5.10 11.63 -10.69
CA GLY A 40 4.58 12.54 -11.72
C GLY A 40 5.42 13.81 -11.85
N THR A 41 5.41 14.43 -13.03
CA THR A 41 6.18 15.68 -13.31
C THR A 41 5.72 16.88 -12.49
N SER A 42 4.60 16.79 -11.78
CA SER A 42 4.10 17.82 -10.87
C SER A 42 4.76 17.82 -9.48
N VAL A 43 5.55 16.78 -9.15
CA VAL A 43 6.26 16.70 -7.88
C VAL A 43 7.45 17.67 -7.90
N PRO A 44 7.65 18.50 -6.85
CA PRO A 44 8.77 19.42 -6.78
C PRO A 44 10.14 18.71 -6.84
N ASN A 45 11.06 19.19 -7.66
CA ASN A 45 12.40 18.62 -7.81
C ASN A 45 13.16 18.36 -6.48
N PRO A 46 13.09 19.24 -5.46
CA PRO A 46 13.74 18.95 -4.18
C PRO A 46 13.28 17.67 -3.51
N ILE A 47 12.01 17.28 -3.67
CA ILE A 47 11.47 16.01 -3.16
C ILE A 47 12.04 14.83 -3.96
N VAL A 48 12.08 14.95 -5.28
CA VAL A 48 12.66 13.94 -6.17
C VAL A 48 14.12 13.69 -5.80
N TRP A 49 14.92 14.75 -5.67
CA TRP A 49 16.34 14.65 -5.30
C TRP A 49 16.56 14.04 -3.91
N GLN A 50 15.68 14.32 -2.94
CA GLN A 50 15.73 13.68 -1.63
C GLN A 50 15.45 12.18 -1.72
N LEU A 51 14.45 11.76 -2.51
CA LEU A 51 14.17 10.35 -2.74
C LEU A 51 15.34 9.64 -3.44
N GLU A 52 15.93 10.25 -4.48
CA GLU A 52 17.08 9.71 -5.22
C GLU A 52 18.36 9.61 -4.36
N ALA A 53 18.45 10.37 -3.27
CA ALA A 53 19.59 10.30 -2.36
C ALA A 53 19.66 9.02 -1.51
N PHE A 54 18.58 8.26 -1.39
CA PHE A 54 18.56 6.99 -0.67
C PHE A 54 19.00 5.83 -1.57
N GLU A 55 20.01 5.07 -1.20
CA GLU A 55 20.56 3.95 -1.99
C GLU A 55 19.53 2.83 -2.27
N HIS A 56 18.56 2.64 -1.38
CA HIS A 56 17.50 1.64 -1.49
C HIS A 56 16.25 2.16 -2.19
N VAL A 57 16.25 3.39 -2.69
CA VAL A 57 15.13 4.00 -3.41
C VAL A 57 15.39 4.00 -4.91
N GLU A 58 14.39 3.67 -5.67
CA GLU A 58 14.31 3.80 -7.12
C GLU A 58 13.19 4.79 -7.45
N VAL A 59 13.51 5.85 -8.16
CA VAL A 59 12.55 6.82 -8.66
C VAL A 59 12.29 6.54 -10.14
N VAL A 60 11.03 6.30 -10.49
CA VAL A 60 10.55 6.15 -11.87
C VAL A 60 9.76 7.39 -12.23
N MET A 61 10.38 8.29 -13.00
CA MET A 61 9.70 9.48 -13.48
C MET A 61 8.64 9.12 -14.52
N MET A 62 7.42 9.59 -14.28
CA MET A 62 6.31 9.45 -15.22
C MET A 62 6.27 10.68 -16.12
N ASP A 63 5.93 10.49 -17.42
CA ASP A 63 5.92 11.58 -18.42
C ASP A 63 4.67 12.48 -18.32
N VAL A 64 3.93 12.40 -17.22
CA VAL A 64 2.69 13.14 -16.96
C VAL A 64 2.70 13.73 -15.56
N PRO A 65 1.95 14.83 -15.30
CA PRO A 65 1.88 15.45 -13.99
C PRO A 65 1.28 14.52 -12.93
N GLY A 66 0.37 13.64 -13.31
CA GLY A 66 -0.38 12.76 -12.44
C GLY A 66 -1.69 13.38 -11.97
N ASP A 67 -2.65 12.51 -11.76
CA ASP A 67 -3.99 12.74 -11.20
C ASP A 67 -4.40 11.46 -10.43
N TRP A 68 -5.68 11.27 -10.13
CA TRP A 68 -6.12 10.05 -9.43
C TRP A 68 -5.84 8.75 -10.21
N THR A 69 -5.67 8.80 -11.54
CA THR A 69 -5.26 7.63 -12.32
C THR A 69 -3.81 7.22 -12.05
N GLY A 70 -3.00 8.13 -11.54
CA GLY A 70 -1.61 7.87 -11.14
C GLY A 70 -1.49 6.86 -9.99
N MET A 71 -2.55 6.63 -9.21
CA MET A 71 -2.50 5.61 -8.15
C MET A 71 -2.26 4.20 -8.69
N PHE A 72 -2.56 3.92 -9.96
CA PHE A 72 -2.30 2.63 -10.61
C PHE A 72 -0.81 2.38 -10.90
N TRP A 73 0.04 3.39 -10.99
CA TRP A 73 1.45 3.21 -11.34
C TRP A 73 2.17 2.26 -10.39
N ARG A 74 1.89 2.35 -9.08
CA ARG A 74 2.48 1.48 -8.06
C ARG A 74 2.09 0.01 -8.18
N PHE A 75 1.12 -0.34 -9.03
CA PHE A 75 0.67 -1.71 -9.25
C PHE A 75 1.44 -2.42 -10.39
N TYR A 76 2.13 -1.66 -11.26
CA TYR A 76 2.87 -2.20 -12.40
C TYR A 76 3.85 -3.34 -12.04
N PRO A 77 4.59 -3.26 -10.91
CA PRO A 77 5.55 -4.29 -10.55
C PRO A 77 4.96 -5.69 -10.33
N ALA A 78 3.66 -5.83 -10.13
CA ALA A 78 3.01 -7.15 -10.00
C ALA A 78 3.15 -8.03 -11.26
N SER A 79 3.38 -7.41 -12.45
CA SER A 79 3.60 -8.10 -13.72
C SER A 79 5.05 -8.06 -14.20
N GLU A 80 5.98 -7.45 -13.48
CA GLU A 80 7.38 -7.36 -13.90
C GLU A 80 8.14 -8.68 -13.65
N PRO A 81 8.85 -9.23 -14.66
CA PRO A 81 9.48 -10.53 -14.55
C PRO A 81 10.64 -10.60 -13.54
N ASP A 82 11.28 -9.46 -13.24
CA ASP A 82 12.40 -9.35 -12.30
C ASP A 82 11.98 -9.05 -10.87
N VAL A 83 10.70 -8.80 -10.64
CA VAL A 83 10.11 -8.59 -9.32
C VAL A 83 9.70 -9.93 -8.72
N GLU A 84 10.36 -10.31 -7.64
CA GLU A 84 10.05 -11.52 -6.88
C GLU A 84 8.80 -11.34 -6.01
N VAL A 85 8.72 -10.17 -5.38
CA VAL A 85 7.61 -9.77 -4.50
C VAL A 85 7.47 -8.26 -4.54
N MET A 86 6.24 -7.79 -4.59
CA MET A 86 5.91 -6.39 -4.37
C MET A 86 4.83 -6.23 -3.30
N VAL A 87 4.89 -5.13 -2.56
CA VAL A 87 3.81 -4.63 -1.69
C VAL A 87 3.49 -3.20 -2.07
N SER A 88 2.21 -2.90 -2.28
CA SER A 88 1.73 -1.56 -2.61
C SER A 88 1.37 -0.78 -1.34
N ARG A 89 1.83 0.47 -1.24
CA ARG A 89 1.59 1.35 -0.09
C ARG A 89 1.21 2.76 -0.52
N ASP A 90 0.48 3.44 0.36
CA ASP A 90 0.16 4.87 0.22
C ASP A 90 1.27 5.72 0.84
N THR A 91 1.60 6.85 0.21
CA THR A 91 2.65 7.75 0.74
C THR A 91 2.23 8.47 2.02
N ASP A 92 0.94 8.67 2.25
CA ASP A 92 0.42 9.26 3.48
C ASP A 92 0.25 8.28 4.66
N CYS A 93 0.50 6.98 4.44
CA CYS A 93 0.66 5.99 5.51
C CYS A 93 2.13 5.89 5.94
N ARG A 94 2.39 5.12 7.00
CA ARG A 94 3.76 4.83 7.48
C ARG A 94 3.98 3.33 7.52
N LEU A 95 5.16 2.92 7.03
CA LEU A 95 5.63 1.55 7.18
C LEU A 95 5.80 1.20 8.66
N GLY A 96 5.28 0.07 9.09
CA GLY A 96 5.29 -0.31 10.50
C GLY A 96 5.57 -1.79 10.76
N ALA A 97 5.96 -2.10 12.01
CA ALA A 97 6.32 -3.46 12.40
C ALA A 97 5.14 -4.44 12.28
N ARG A 98 3.92 -3.98 12.56
CA ARG A 98 2.71 -4.82 12.47
C ARG A 98 2.41 -5.27 11.04
N GLU A 99 2.52 -4.36 10.07
CA GLU A 99 2.37 -4.73 8.65
C GLU A 99 3.50 -5.65 8.18
N LYS A 100 4.73 -5.35 8.62
CA LYS A 100 5.90 -6.19 8.26
C LYS A 100 5.75 -7.61 8.75
N ALA A 101 5.26 -7.81 9.98
CA ALA A 101 5.00 -9.14 10.51
C ALA A 101 3.96 -9.90 9.67
N ALA A 102 2.88 -9.24 9.22
CA ALA A 102 1.88 -9.81 8.33
C ALA A 102 2.48 -10.18 6.95
N VAL A 103 3.33 -9.31 6.40
CA VAL A 103 4.06 -9.58 5.16
C VAL A 103 5.02 -10.75 5.33
N ASP A 104 5.72 -10.88 6.46
CA ASP A 104 6.64 -11.99 6.72
C ASP A 104 5.90 -13.34 6.82
N GLU A 105 4.73 -13.36 7.47
CA GLU A 105 3.91 -14.56 7.52
C GLU A 105 3.42 -14.96 6.11
N TRP A 106 2.96 -13.99 5.32
CA TRP A 106 2.60 -14.25 3.93
C TRP A 106 3.79 -14.73 3.09
N MET A 107 4.97 -14.13 3.27
CA MET A 107 6.18 -14.53 2.56
C MET A 107 6.56 -15.98 2.84
N ALA A 108 6.35 -16.47 4.08
CA ALA A 108 6.63 -17.83 4.49
C ALA A 108 5.57 -18.84 4.01
N ALA A 109 4.38 -18.37 3.62
CA ALA A 109 3.29 -19.22 3.16
C ALA A 109 3.36 -19.46 1.65
N ASP A 110 2.73 -20.56 1.19
CA ASP A 110 2.52 -20.86 -0.23
C ASP A 110 1.25 -20.15 -0.71
N LYS A 111 1.31 -18.79 -0.77
CA LYS A 111 0.23 -17.91 -1.23
C LYS A 111 0.82 -16.82 -2.11
N GLY A 112 0.24 -16.62 -3.30
CA GLY A 112 0.73 -15.63 -4.26
C GLY A 112 0.30 -14.20 -3.96
N PHE A 113 -0.90 -14.02 -3.40
CA PHE A 113 -1.49 -12.70 -3.18
C PHE A 113 -1.74 -12.43 -1.69
N HIS A 114 -1.55 -11.18 -1.25
CA HIS A 114 -1.73 -10.74 0.13
C HIS A 114 -2.62 -9.52 0.24
N ILE A 115 -3.53 -9.54 1.20
CA ILE A 115 -4.46 -8.42 1.48
C ILE A 115 -4.43 -8.14 2.99
N MET A 116 -4.43 -6.85 3.35
CA MET A 116 -4.52 -6.40 4.74
C MET A 116 -5.71 -5.45 4.93
N ARG A 117 -6.41 -5.60 6.07
CA ARG A 117 -7.48 -4.69 6.52
C ARG A 117 -7.44 -4.59 8.03
N ASP A 118 -7.07 -3.45 8.56
CA ASP A 118 -6.76 -3.28 9.99
C ASP A 118 -7.52 -2.11 10.66
N HIS A 119 -8.56 -1.61 9.98
CA HIS A 119 -9.41 -0.53 10.50
C HIS A 119 -10.88 -0.72 10.06
N PRO A 120 -11.87 -0.27 10.85
CA PRO A 120 -13.28 -0.32 10.45
C PRO A 120 -13.61 0.39 9.13
N HIS A 121 -12.83 1.40 8.74
CA HIS A 121 -12.96 2.08 7.44
C HIS A 121 -12.36 1.30 6.26
N HIS A 122 -11.66 0.19 6.49
CA HIS A 122 -11.11 -0.66 5.43
C HIS A 122 -12.18 -1.60 4.84
N GLY A 123 -13.34 -1.06 4.49
CA GLY A 123 -14.52 -1.82 4.08
C GLY A 123 -14.46 -2.43 2.67
N PHE A 124 -13.49 -2.05 1.84
CA PHE A 124 -13.31 -2.63 0.51
C PHE A 124 -12.51 -3.94 0.59
N PRO A 125 -12.81 -4.92 -0.28
CA PRO A 125 -12.09 -6.20 -0.30
C PRO A 125 -10.58 -6.04 -0.45
N ILE A 126 -10.13 -5.17 -1.36
CA ILE A 126 -8.72 -4.81 -1.58
C ILE A 126 -8.61 -3.30 -1.56
N LEU A 127 -7.66 -2.78 -0.81
CA LEU A 127 -7.30 -1.36 -0.74
C LEU A 127 -5.99 -1.15 -1.48
N GLY A 128 -5.90 -0.10 -2.30
CA GLY A 128 -4.75 0.17 -3.17
C GLY A 128 -3.40 0.19 -2.46
N GLY A 129 -3.36 0.69 -1.22
CA GLY A 129 -2.15 0.74 -0.39
C GLY A 129 -1.93 -0.45 0.55
N MET A 130 -2.74 -1.52 0.48
CA MET A 130 -2.73 -2.57 1.51
C MET A 130 -2.76 -3.99 0.92
N TRP A 131 -2.01 -4.21 -0.14
CA TRP A 131 -1.90 -5.51 -0.79
C TRP A 131 -0.48 -5.79 -1.26
N GLY A 132 -0.23 -7.03 -1.66
CA GLY A 132 1.02 -7.44 -2.27
C GLY A 132 0.85 -8.66 -3.15
N ALA A 133 1.81 -8.88 -4.05
CA ALA A 133 1.85 -10.03 -4.94
C ALA A 133 3.27 -10.60 -5.03
N LYS A 134 3.36 -11.93 -5.05
CA LYS A 134 4.56 -12.65 -5.47
C LYS A 134 4.60 -12.77 -6.98
N LYS A 135 5.78 -13.01 -7.53
CA LYS A 135 5.98 -13.24 -8.95
C LYS A 135 5.00 -14.29 -9.48
N GLY A 136 4.29 -13.92 -10.52
CA GLY A 136 3.33 -14.80 -11.20
C GLY A 136 1.93 -14.84 -10.60
N ALA A 137 1.68 -14.22 -9.44
CA ALA A 137 0.33 -14.19 -8.84
C ALA A 137 -0.68 -13.36 -9.66
N PHE A 138 -0.21 -12.31 -10.34
CA PHE A 138 -1.03 -11.55 -11.28
C PHE A 138 -0.16 -11.03 -12.45
N PRO A 139 0.28 -11.92 -13.35
CA PRO A 139 1.25 -11.59 -14.40
C PRO A 139 0.71 -10.61 -15.45
N THR A 140 -0.60 -10.46 -15.55
CA THR A 140 -1.29 -9.56 -16.50
C THR A 140 -1.71 -8.22 -15.87
N MET A 141 -1.18 -7.86 -14.71
CA MET A 141 -1.58 -6.62 -14.01
C MET A 141 -1.44 -5.38 -14.90
N ARG A 142 -0.33 -5.24 -15.62
CA ARG A 142 -0.09 -4.09 -16.50
C ARG A 142 -1.11 -4.02 -17.62
N GLU A 143 -1.35 -5.13 -18.31
CA GLU A 143 -2.34 -5.22 -19.37
C GLU A 143 -3.75 -4.92 -18.87
N ALA A 144 -4.12 -5.49 -17.73
CA ALA A 144 -5.41 -5.24 -17.10
C ALA A 144 -5.60 -3.76 -16.71
N ILE A 145 -4.55 -3.08 -16.25
CA ILE A 145 -4.58 -1.64 -15.96
C ILE A 145 -4.70 -0.84 -17.26
N ASP A 146 -3.99 -1.22 -18.34
CA ASP A 146 -4.02 -0.50 -19.61
C ASP A 146 -5.40 -0.62 -20.28
N ASP A 147 -6.05 -1.77 -20.16
CA ASP A 147 -7.41 -2.05 -20.68
C ASP A 147 -8.52 -1.43 -19.84
N TRP A 148 -8.24 -1.08 -18.58
CA TRP A 148 -9.24 -0.52 -17.66
C TRP A 148 -9.54 0.96 -17.95
N SER A 149 -10.84 1.28 -18.06
CA SER A 149 -11.30 2.68 -18.21
C SER A 149 -11.18 3.44 -16.88
N LYS A 150 -9.99 4.01 -16.65
CA LYS A 150 -9.70 4.79 -15.44
C LYS A 150 -10.47 6.12 -15.44
N THR A 151 -10.96 6.50 -14.27
CA THR A 151 -11.55 7.81 -14.04
C THR A 151 -10.62 8.67 -13.18
N ASP A 152 -10.52 9.97 -13.47
CA ASP A 152 -9.80 10.92 -12.60
C ASP A 152 -10.69 11.26 -11.39
N ALA A 153 -10.82 10.29 -10.46
CA ALA A 153 -11.60 10.41 -9.25
C ALA A 153 -11.00 9.60 -8.10
N TYR A 154 -11.16 10.10 -6.90
CA TYR A 154 -10.77 9.37 -5.69
C TYR A 154 -11.44 7.99 -5.64
N GLY A 155 -10.65 6.95 -5.38
CA GLY A 155 -11.14 5.57 -5.26
C GLY A 155 -11.38 4.85 -6.60
N THR A 156 -10.89 5.40 -7.72
CA THR A 156 -10.97 4.74 -9.04
C THR A 156 -10.35 3.33 -9.06
N ASP A 157 -9.41 3.05 -8.17
CA ASP A 157 -8.78 1.74 -7.99
C ASP A 157 -9.69 0.72 -7.29
N TYR A 158 -10.68 1.15 -6.48
CA TYR A 158 -11.59 0.23 -5.79
C TYR A 158 -12.44 -0.58 -6.78
N GLU A 159 -12.95 0.08 -7.83
CA GLU A 159 -13.72 -0.57 -8.88
C GLU A 159 -12.85 -1.53 -9.70
N PHE A 160 -11.61 -1.14 -9.99
CA PHE A 160 -10.65 -2.02 -10.67
C PHE A 160 -10.38 -3.27 -9.84
N PHE A 161 -10.09 -3.13 -8.56
CA PHE A 161 -9.87 -4.28 -7.70
C PHE A 161 -11.11 -5.18 -7.58
N ALA A 162 -12.30 -4.59 -7.46
CA ALA A 162 -13.54 -5.35 -7.32
C ALA A 162 -13.95 -6.09 -8.61
N ASN A 163 -13.74 -5.48 -9.78
CA ASN A 163 -14.26 -5.99 -11.04
C ASN A 163 -13.22 -6.75 -11.88
N VAL A 164 -11.92 -6.51 -11.64
CA VAL A 164 -10.83 -7.10 -12.45
C VAL A 164 -9.96 -8.02 -11.60
N VAL A 165 -9.37 -7.50 -10.52
CA VAL A 165 -8.37 -8.25 -9.75
C VAL A 165 -9.03 -9.35 -8.92
N LEU A 166 -10.01 -9.01 -8.10
CA LEU A 166 -10.65 -9.96 -7.17
C LEU A 166 -11.29 -11.17 -7.89
N PRO A 167 -12.01 -11.02 -9.03
CA PRO A 167 -12.55 -12.16 -9.76
C PRO A 167 -11.50 -13.06 -10.42
N ALA A 168 -10.31 -12.52 -10.68
CA ALA A 168 -9.20 -13.27 -11.32
C ALA A 168 -8.32 -14.00 -10.29
N LEU A 169 -8.45 -13.70 -9.00
CA LEU A 169 -7.70 -14.37 -7.94
C LEU A 169 -8.38 -15.69 -7.57
N GLU A 170 -7.60 -16.77 -7.52
CA GLU A 170 -8.04 -18.01 -6.91
C GLU A 170 -8.03 -17.84 -5.38
N ASN A 171 -9.17 -18.09 -4.72
CA ASN A 171 -9.32 -17.87 -3.27
C ASN A 171 -8.28 -18.62 -2.45
N GLU A 172 -7.83 -19.79 -2.93
CA GLU A 172 -6.83 -20.63 -2.27
C GLU A 172 -5.43 -20.04 -2.35
N ASP A 173 -5.16 -19.15 -3.31
CA ASP A 173 -3.87 -18.46 -3.46
C ASP A 173 -3.80 -17.10 -2.74
N VAL A 174 -4.80 -16.72 -1.98
CA VAL A 174 -4.87 -15.43 -1.28
C VAL A 174 -4.67 -15.61 0.22
N MET A 175 -3.74 -14.84 0.81
CA MET A 175 -3.65 -14.66 2.26
C MET A 175 -4.28 -13.31 2.63
N VAL A 176 -5.14 -13.32 3.63
CA VAL A 176 -5.79 -12.12 4.15
C VAL A 176 -5.44 -11.96 5.62
N HIS A 177 -4.97 -10.78 6.03
CA HIS A 177 -4.94 -10.35 7.43
C HIS A 177 -6.03 -9.29 7.64
N ASP A 178 -6.98 -9.56 8.54
CA ASP A 178 -8.18 -8.74 8.68
C ASP A 178 -8.79 -8.82 10.08
N GLU A 179 -8.70 -7.75 10.80
CA GLU A 179 -9.24 -7.65 12.16
C GLU A 179 -10.77 -7.46 12.23
N PHE A 180 -11.42 -7.00 11.13
CA PHE A 180 -12.75 -6.42 11.22
C PHE A 180 -13.83 -7.16 10.41
N PHE A 181 -13.50 -7.68 9.22
CA PHE A 181 -14.48 -8.19 8.26
C PHE A 181 -14.49 -9.71 8.19
N VAL A 182 -13.38 -10.33 7.72
CA VAL A 182 -13.25 -11.80 7.69
C VAL A 182 -12.59 -12.37 8.94
N LYS A 183 -12.07 -11.51 9.82
CA LYS A 183 -11.51 -11.85 11.15
C LYS A 183 -10.39 -12.88 11.08
N ARG A 184 -9.40 -12.62 10.24
CA ARG A 184 -8.12 -13.34 10.21
C ARG A 184 -7.08 -12.47 10.87
N GLU A 185 -6.68 -12.86 12.06
CA GLU A 185 -5.80 -12.07 12.93
C GLU A 185 -4.45 -11.77 12.30
N PHE A 186 -3.91 -10.60 12.63
CA PHE A 186 -2.51 -10.27 12.36
C PHE A 186 -1.60 -11.11 13.28
N PRO A 187 -0.38 -11.45 12.84
CA PRO A 187 0.54 -12.28 13.66
C PRO A 187 1.05 -11.57 14.91
N THR A 188 0.90 -10.25 14.98
CA THR A 188 1.25 -9.45 16.17
C THR A 188 0.02 -8.78 16.77
N PRO A 189 -0.07 -8.67 18.10
CA PRO A 189 -1.13 -7.88 18.73
C PRO A 189 -1.04 -6.41 18.31
N ARG A 190 -2.18 -5.72 18.36
CA ARG A 190 -2.23 -4.28 18.14
C ARG A 190 -1.62 -3.55 19.34
N GLU A 191 -0.72 -2.62 19.10
CA GLU A 191 -0.18 -1.72 20.13
C GLU A 191 -1.04 -0.45 20.20
N GLY A 192 -1.72 -0.26 21.30
CA GLY A 192 -2.57 0.91 21.52
C GLY A 192 -3.70 1.02 20.50
N LEU A 193 -3.70 2.08 19.70
CA LEU A 193 -4.66 2.36 18.62
C LEU A 193 -4.01 2.41 17.25
N GLU A 194 -2.75 1.97 17.13
CA GLU A 194 -2.07 1.85 15.83
C GLU A 194 -2.76 0.83 14.93
N PHE A 195 -2.74 1.07 13.64
CA PHE A 195 -3.28 0.15 12.64
C PHE A 195 -2.51 0.26 11.32
N VAL A 196 -2.47 -0.83 10.58
CA VAL A 196 -1.85 -0.86 9.26
C VAL A 196 -2.64 0.01 8.30
N GLY A 197 -1.96 0.88 7.55
CA GLY A 197 -2.60 1.86 6.68
C GLY A 197 -3.09 3.12 7.41
N GLU A 198 -2.56 3.37 8.62
CA GLU A 198 -2.85 4.62 9.34
C GLU A 198 -2.30 5.83 8.58
N VAL A 199 -3.17 6.82 8.40
CA VAL A 199 -2.88 8.03 7.64
C VAL A 199 -2.32 9.11 8.56
N TYR A 200 -1.27 9.79 8.10
CA TYR A 200 -0.60 10.89 8.79
C TYR A 200 -0.63 12.17 7.95
N ASP A 201 -0.64 13.31 8.64
CA ASP A 201 -0.40 14.61 8.02
C ASP A 201 1.12 14.88 7.84
N GLU A 202 1.48 16.05 7.31
CA GLU A 202 2.86 16.48 7.10
C GLU A 202 3.63 16.78 8.40
N SER A 203 2.94 16.89 9.52
CA SER A 203 3.51 17.08 10.86
C SER A 203 3.61 15.80 11.68
N GLU A 204 3.41 14.64 11.04
CA GLU A 204 3.42 13.30 11.65
C GLU A 204 2.29 13.08 12.67
N ASN A 205 1.18 13.82 12.57
CA ASN A 205 -0.01 13.56 13.37
C ASN A 205 -0.93 12.59 12.62
N ASN A 206 -1.47 11.61 13.34
CA ASN A 206 -2.51 10.73 12.80
C ASN A 206 -3.86 11.46 12.70
N ILE A 207 -4.77 10.91 11.90
CA ILE A 207 -6.11 11.48 11.71
C ILE A 207 -6.99 11.12 12.91
N GLU A 208 -7.36 12.13 13.71
CA GLU A 208 -8.14 11.97 14.97
C GLU A 208 -9.45 11.18 14.75
N ASP A 209 -10.14 11.40 13.64
CA ASP A 209 -11.37 10.68 13.32
C ASP A 209 -11.16 9.17 13.18
N HIS A 210 -10.08 8.75 12.53
CA HIS A 210 -9.74 7.34 12.40
C HIS A 210 -9.48 6.71 13.77
N THR A 211 -8.65 7.34 14.57
CA THR A 211 -8.37 6.90 15.95
C THR A 211 -9.65 6.79 16.78
N ARG A 212 -10.54 7.77 16.68
CA ARG A 212 -11.83 7.79 17.36
C ARG A 212 -12.75 6.63 16.95
N VAL A 213 -12.86 6.35 15.66
CA VAL A 213 -13.67 5.25 15.12
C VAL A 213 -13.13 3.91 15.61
N LEU A 214 -11.83 3.69 15.50
CA LEU A 214 -11.19 2.47 15.98
C LEU A 214 -11.42 2.25 17.48
N LYS A 215 -11.18 3.28 18.30
CA LYS A 215 -11.40 3.24 19.76
C LYS A 215 -12.83 2.87 20.14
N ASN A 216 -13.81 3.43 19.44
CA ASN A 216 -15.22 3.15 19.70
C ASN A 216 -15.57 1.70 19.32
N PHE A 217 -15.04 1.21 18.20
CA PHE A 217 -15.27 -0.18 17.77
C PHE A 217 -14.67 -1.17 18.78
N LEU A 218 -13.43 -0.97 19.21
CA LEU A 218 -12.74 -1.85 20.18
C LEU A 218 -13.45 -1.86 21.55
N LYS A 219 -13.93 -0.72 22.03
CA LYS A 219 -14.71 -0.65 23.28
C LYS A 219 -16.01 -1.48 23.21
N ASN A 220 -16.68 -1.50 22.06
CA ASN A 220 -17.92 -2.26 21.89
C ASN A 220 -17.67 -3.76 21.71
N LYS A 221 -16.48 -4.17 21.25
CA LYS A 221 -16.06 -5.58 21.14
C LYS A 221 -15.81 -6.21 22.53
N ILE A 222 -15.36 -5.42 23.51
CA ILE A 222 -15.09 -5.89 24.88
C ILE A 222 -16.38 -6.10 25.70
N LYS A 223 -17.50 -5.48 25.29
CA LYS A 223 -18.79 -5.56 26.02
C LYS A 223 -19.71 -6.71 25.57
N LYS A 224 -19.27 -7.46 24.58
CA LYS A 224 -19.97 -8.67 24.07
C LYS A 224 -19.20 -9.93 24.46
#